data_52fedad6689b320549b300c802bde28e
#
_entry.id   52fedad6689b320549b300c802bde28e
#
_cell.length_a   1.000
_cell.length_b   1.000
_cell.length_c   1.000
_cell.angle_alpha   90.00
_cell.angle_beta   90.00
_cell.angle_gamma   90.00
#
_symmetry.space_group_name_H-M   'P 1'
#
loop_
_entity.id
_entity.type
_entity.pdbx_description
1 polymer ?
#
loop_
_entity_poly.entity_id
_entity_poly.type
_entity_poly.pdbx_seq_one_letter_code
_entity_poly.pdbx_strand_id
1 'polypeptide(L)'
;DSYINQSATFHSDRTNLNIKRGKCDFSFFNISIGHKLSLSLQNLITNPFNYMAFTNNIMIVRHRLLTELVKLWKNGELTTDKIDRLPLELSPRRSKHAGRCCVHKERAVWKYKSLPLLGLDMDDETDELTPLSEYAARAIERANNGKPKDNIMCVIDEACSACVQINYEITDLCRGCTARSCQYNCPKGAVHVHADTGKAWIDHDTCISCGICHKSCPYHAIVYIPVPCEESCPVKAISKDEHGIEHIDENKCIYCGKCMNACPFGAIFEISQTFDVLQRIRKGEQVVAIVAPSILGQFSTTIEQVYGAFRQIGFTDIIEVAQGAMSTVEHEAHELIEKLEEGQKFMTTSCCPSYIELVNKYIPDMKKYVSGTGSPMYYAARIAKEKYPDAKIVFVGPCVAKKSEVADQKIEGNADYVLTYSEIRAIMKAKDVELEACPNDNQTASTFGKRFANSGGVTAAVLESLKESDNCIDAKVCRANGSQECKKAL
;
A
#
# COMPACT_ATOMS: atom_id res chain seq x y z
N ASP A 1 1.97 1.71 -3.80
CA ASP A 1 2.71 0.45 -3.83
C ASP A 1 2.51 -0.40 -5.09
N SER A 2 1.78 0.07 -6.06
CA SER A 2 1.65 -0.55 -7.38
C SER A 2 2.60 0.03 -8.45
N TYR A 3 3.63 0.72 -8.06
CA TYR A 3 4.52 1.48 -8.95
C TYR A 3 5.69 0.72 -9.57
N ILE A 4 5.74 -0.59 -9.45
CA ILE A 4 6.78 -1.38 -10.12
C ILE A 4 6.32 -1.95 -11.48
N ASN A 5 5.12 -1.63 -11.97
CA ASN A 5 4.57 -2.18 -13.20
C ASN A 5 4.38 -1.17 -14.34
N GLN A 6 5.36 -0.30 -14.60
CA GLN A 6 5.54 0.25 -15.94
C GLN A 6 6.88 -0.25 -16.48
N SER A 7 6.84 -1.44 -17.07
CA SER A 7 7.90 -1.96 -17.90
C SER A 7 7.95 -1.15 -19.19
N ALA A 8 8.95 -0.29 -19.30
CA ALA A 8 9.39 0.17 -20.61
C ALA A 8 9.98 -1.04 -21.35
N THR A 9 9.29 -1.51 -22.39
CA THR A 9 9.82 -2.46 -23.36
C THR A 9 10.87 -1.75 -24.20
N PHE A 10 12.14 -1.95 -23.87
CA PHE A 10 13.22 -1.63 -24.79
C PHE A 10 13.42 -2.82 -25.73
N HIS A 11 13.02 -2.65 -26.99
CA HIS A 11 13.50 -3.48 -28.08
C HIS A 11 15.00 -3.21 -28.29
N SER A 12 15.82 -4.23 -28.15
CA SER A 12 17.22 -4.20 -28.52
C SER A 12 17.38 -4.53 -30.00
N ASP A 13 17.47 -3.53 -30.83
CA ASP A 13 18.09 -3.70 -32.14
C ASP A 13 19.60 -3.48 -32.02
N ARG A 14 20.34 -4.55 -32.28
CA ARG A 14 21.80 -4.50 -32.45
C ARG A 14 22.11 -3.90 -33.81
N THR A 15 22.58 -2.68 -33.84
CA THR A 15 23.40 -2.19 -34.94
C THR A 15 24.66 -1.55 -34.40
N ASN A 16 25.79 -2.13 -34.82
CA ASN A 16 27.12 -1.61 -34.61
C ASN A 16 27.25 -0.20 -35.17
N LEU A 17 27.56 0.77 -34.34
CA LEU A 17 28.07 2.06 -34.81
C LEU A 17 29.29 2.48 -33.99
N ASN A 18 30.46 2.46 -34.66
CA ASN A 18 31.69 3.11 -34.20
C ASN A 18 31.43 4.61 -34.03
N ILE A 19 31.53 5.14 -32.80
CA ILE A 19 31.50 6.59 -32.56
C ILE A 19 32.88 7.03 -32.06
N LYS A 20 33.54 7.81 -32.91
CA LYS A 20 34.72 8.61 -32.56
C LYS A 20 34.37 9.63 -31.52
N ARG A 21 35.30 9.82 -30.54
CA ARG A 21 35.24 10.88 -29.51
C ARG A 21 35.18 12.25 -30.23
N GLY A 22 34.05 12.94 -30.09
CA GLY A 22 33.90 14.36 -30.40
C GLY A 22 33.24 15.05 -29.23
N LYS A 23 33.86 16.17 -28.77
CA LYS A 23 33.29 17.09 -27.76
C LYS A 23 31.96 17.59 -28.29
N CYS A 24 30.89 17.41 -27.50
CA CYS A 24 29.64 18.09 -27.72
C CYS A 24 29.41 19.14 -26.62
N ASP A 25 29.43 20.39 -27.05
CA ASP A 25 28.97 21.54 -26.27
C ASP A 25 27.45 21.44 -26.09
N PHE A 26 27.00 21.40 -24.84
CA PHE A 26 25.58 21.56 -24.50
C PHE A 26 25.23 23.03 -24.52
N SER A 27 24.58 23.49 -25.59
CA SER A 27 23.90 24.78 -25.60
C SER A 27 22.54 24.65 -24.93
N PHE A 28 22.36 25.41 -23.84
CA PHE A 28 21.08 25.60 -23.15
C PHE A 28 20.08 26.25 -24.09
N PHE A 29 19.00 25.58 -24.41
CA PHE A 29 17.79 26.22 -24.96
C PHE A 29 16.98 26.81 -23.80
N ASN A 30 17.10 28.12 -23.61
CA ASN A 30 16.19 28.91 -22.81
C ASN A 30 14.87 29.06 -23.56
N ILE A 31 13.87 28.24 -23.24
CA ILE A 31 12.48 28.52 -23.60
C ILE A 31 11.90 29.39 -22.52
N SER A 32 11.83 30.68 -22.79
CA SER A 32 11.08 31.66 -22.01
C SER A 32 9.58 31.38 -22.17
N ILE A 33 9.00 30.59 -21.29
CA ILE A 33 7.54 30.49 -21.14
C ILE A 33 7.13 31.56 -20.14
N GLY A 34 6.37 32.53 -20.65
CA GLY A 34 5.93 33.71 -19.93
C GLY A 34 5.26 33.45 -18.59
N HIS A 35 5.54 34.34 -17.67
CA HIS A 35 4.97 34.46 -16.34
C HIS A 35 3.47 34.14 -16.27
N LYS A 36 3.11 33.02 -15.69
CA LYS A 36 2.00 32.70 -14.78
C LYS A 36 1.93 31.21 -14.48
N LEU A 37 3.01 30.63 -13.99
CA LEU A 37 2.91 29.40 -13.20
C LEU A 37 2.55 29.81 -11.78
N SER A 38 1.35 29.40 -11.33
CA SER A 38 0.83 29.73 -10.02
C SER A 38 1.80 29.28 -8.92
N LEU A 39 1.87 30.02 -7.82
CA LEU A 39 2.66 29.71 -6.62
C LEU A 39 2.52 28.24 -6.13
N SER A 40 1.49 27.52 -6.56
CA SER A 40 1.29 26.10 -6.25
C SER A 40 2.29 25.16 -6.93
N LEU A 41 2.78 25.49 -8.12
CA LEU A 41 3.78 24.68 -8.83
C LEU A 41 5.22 24.98 -8.37
N GLN A 42 5.50 26.21 -7.95
CA GLN A 42 6.81 26.55 -7.37
C GLN A 42 7.03 25.88 -6.01
N ASN A 43 5.98 25.75 -5.17
CA ASN A 43 6.05 25.00 -3.92
C ASN A 43 6.18 23.49 -4.12
N LEU A 44 5.80 22.95 -5.29
CA LEU A 44 5.99 21.54 -5.67
C LEU A 44 7.47 21.23 -6.02
N ILE A 45 8.22 22.21 -6.51
CA ILE A 45 9.59 22.00 -7.01
C ILE A 45 10.63 22.18 -5.89
N THR A 46 10.32 22.90 -4.80
CA THR A 46 11.29 23.29 -3.77
C THR A 46 11.25 22.48 -2.47
N ASN A 47 10.36 21.48 -2.34
CA ASN A 47 10.28 20.68 -1.13
C ASN A 47 10.80 19.25 -1.40
N PRO A 48 11.91 18.82 -0.79
CA PRO A 48 12.50 17.48 -0.98
C PRO A 48 11.57 16.33 -0.60
N PHE A 49 10.51 16.60 0.18
CA PHE A 49 9.45 15.65 0.47
C PHE A 49 8.41 15.51 -0.67
N ASN A 50 8.47 16.33 -1.73
CA ASN A 50 7.50 16.36 -2.82
C ASN A 50 7.73 15.31 -3.93
N TYR A 51 8.77 14.50 -3.85
CA TYR A 51 9.09 13.50 -4.88
C TYR A 51 8.34 12.17 -4.75
N MET A 52 7.35 12.06 -3.86
CA MET A 52 6.30 11.09 -4.09
C MET A 52 5.35 11.65 -5.16
N ALA A 53 5.27 11.01 -6.29
CA ALA A 53 4.11 11.11 -7.12
C ALA A 53 2.91 10.55 -6.32
N PHE A 54 2.27 11.38 -5.48
CA PHE A 54 0.97 11.02 -4.96
C PHE A 54 0.05 10.83 -6.15
N THR A 55 -0.39 9.61 -6.38
CA THR A 55 -1.24 9.27 -7.52
C THR A 55 -2.62 9.85 -7.42
N ASN A 56 -3.03 10.19 -6.19
CA ASN A 56 -4.35 10.76 -5.95
C ASN A 56 -4.37 11.61 -4.68
N ASN A 57 -5.44 12.40 -4.54
CA ASN A 57 -5.62 13.29 -3.41
C ASN A 57 -5.77 12.56 -2.05
N ILE A 58 -6.22 11.31 -2.06
CA ILE A 58 -6.40 10.52 -0.82
C ILE A 58 -5.07 10.29 -0.11
N MET A 59 -4.02 9.98 -0.88
CA MET A 59 -2.68 9.81 -0.33
C MET A 59 -2.15 11.11 0.29
N ILE A 60 -2.42 12.26 -0.34
CA ILE A 60 -2.06 13.59 0.20
C ILE A 60 -2.80 13.85 1.51
N VAL A 61 -4.11 13.59 1.53
CA VAL A 61 -4.99 13.77 2.70
C VAL A 61 -4.51 12.91 3.87
N ARG A 62 -4.23 11.64 3.62
CA ARG A 62 -3.73 10.70 4.62
C ARG A 62 -2.38 11.13 5.20
N HIS A 63 -1.44 11.47 4.32
CA HIS A 63 -0.12 11.95 4.73
C HIS A 63 -0.21 13.24 5.56
N ARG A 64 -1.07 14.19 5.13
CA ARG A 64 -1.31 15.43 5.87
C ARG A 64 -1.87 15.16 7.26
N LEU A 65 -2.90 14.31 7.36
CA LEU A 65 -3.53 14.00 8.64
C LEU A 65 -2.53 13.37 9.62
N LEU A 66 -1.79 12.35 9.16
CA LEU A 66 -0.78 11.71 10.01
C LEU A 66 0.33 12.69 10.42
N THR A 67 0.76 13.58 9.51
CA THR A 67 1.75 14.61 9.84
C THR A 67 1.26 15.53 10.96
N GLU A 68 0.01 15.98 10.92
CA GLU A 68 -0.54 16.85 11.97
C GLU A 68 -0.72 16.10 13.30
N LEU A 69 -1.16 14.83 13.28
CA LEU A 69 -1.22 13.99 14.48
C LEU A 69 0.17 13.81 15.12
N VAL A 70 1.21 13.55 14.32
CA VAL A 70 2.58 13.42 14.84
C VAL A 70 3.13 14.74 15.36
N LYS A 71 2.76 15.89 14.77
CA LYS A 71 3.11 17.22 15.32
C LYS A 71 2.49 17.44 16.69
N LEU A 72 1.20 17.15 16.85
CA LEU A 72 0.52 17.22 18.13
C LEU A 72 1.19 16.31 19.18
N TRP A 73 1.57 15.11 18.77
CA TRP A 73 2.30 14.20 19.64
C TRP A 73 3.69 14.75 20.02
N LYS A 74 4.46 15.30 19.07
CA LYS A 74 5.77 15.93 19.32
C LYS A 74 5.68 17.02 20.38
N ASN A 75 4.62 17.83 20.31
CA ASN A 75 4.39 18.95 21.22
C ASN A 75 3.77 18.54 22.57
N GLY A 76 3.40 17.26 22.77
CA GLY A 76 2.70 16.82 23.98
C GLY A 76 1.21 17.20 24.01
N GLU A 77 0.64 17.54 22.86
CA GLU A 77 -0.72 18.09 22.71
C GLU A 77 -1.72 17.07 22.13
N LEU A 78 -1.26 15.85 21.82
CA LEU A 78 -2.08 14.82 21.16
C LEU A 78 -3.29 14.39 22.00
N THR A 79 -3.17 14.41 23.34
CA THR A 79 -4.23 13.99 24.26
C THR A 79 -4.97 15.18 24.90
N THR A 80 -4.84 16.35 24.31
CA THR A 80 -5.49 17.58 24.78
C THR A 80 -6.63 17.99 23.85
N ASP A 81 -7.39 19.03 24.21
CA ASP A 81 -8.45 19.62 23.38
C ASP A 81 -7.96 20.13 22.00
N LYS A 82 -6.66 20.24 21.81
CA LYS A 82 -6.09 20.65 20.51
C LYS A 82 -6.36 19.63 19.40
N ILE A 83 -6.29 18.33 19.72
CA ILE A 83 -6.63 17.31 18.71
C ILE A 83 -8.12 17.38 18.32
N ASP A 84 -9.00 17.73 19.25
CA ASP A 84 -10.44 17.88 19.00
C ASP A 84 -10.73 19.03 18.02
N ARG A 85 -9.82 20.00 17.94
CA ARG A 85 -9.88 21.11 16.95
C ARG A 85 -9.34 20.73 15.58
N LEU A 86 -8.57 19.67 15.46
CA LEU A 86 -7.94 19.27 14.19
C LEU A 86 -8.93 19.11 13.02
N PRO A 87 -10.11 18.47 13.18
CA PRO A 87 -11.13 18.44 12.12
C PRO A 87 -11.64 19.83 11.68
N LEU A 88 -11.70 20.79 12.61
CA LEU A 88 -12.11 22.17 12.32
C LEU A 88 -11.02 22.93 11.55
N GLU A 89 -9.77 22.71 11.88
CA GLU A 89 -8.61 23.34 11.21
C GLU A 89 -8.41 22.80 9.80
N LEU A 90 -8.60 21.47 9.62
CA LEU A 90 -8.51 20.81 8.32
C LEU A 90 -9.68 21.16 7.39
N SER A 91 -10.87 21.40 7.96
CA SER A 91 -12.09 21.80 7.23
C SER A 91 -12.75 23.02 7.87
N PRO A 92 -12.20 24.23 7.68
CA PRO A 92 -12.78 25.46 8.19
C PRO A 92 -14.10 25.79 7.46
N ARG A 93 -15.05 26.40 8.18
CA ARG A 93 -16.41 26.68 7.67
C ARG A 93 -16.46 27.49 6.38
N ARG A 94 -15.43 28.29 6.12
CA ARG A 94 -15.30 29.12 4.91
C ARG A 94 -14.16 28.63 4.02
N SER A 95 -13.99 27.33 3.91
CA SER A 95 -12.99 26.76 2.99
C SER A 95 -13.35 27.09 1.55
N LYS A 96 -12.33 27.47 0.76
CA LYS A 96 -12.45 27.63 -0.70
C LYS A 96 -12.48 26.26 -1.42
N HIS A 97 -12.11 25.20 -0.75
CA HIS A 97 -12.13 23.84 -1.29
C HIS A 97 -13.46 23.20 -0.96
N ALA A 98 -14.22 22.85 -1.98
CA ALA A 98 -15.42 22.05 -1.83
C ALA A 98 -15.00 20.66 -1.40
N GLY A 99 -15.51 20.21 -0.25
CA GLY A 99 -15.43 18.82 0.18
C GLY A 99 -16.42 17.94 -0.60
N ARG A 100 -16.44 16.66 -0.27
CA ARG A 100 -17.39 15.70 -0.86
C ARG A 100 -18.84 16.01 -0.48
N CYS A 101 -19.04 16.59 0.70
CA CYS A 101 -20.34 16.89 1.27
C CYS A 101 -20.31 18.23 2.03
N CYS A 102 -21.19 18.42 2.99
CA CYS A 102 -21.16 19.59 3.87
C CYS A 102 -19.93 19.53 4.81
N VAL A 103 -19.57 20.70 5.34
CA VAL A 103 -18.41 20.85 6.24
C VAL A 103 -18.51 19.99 7.50
N HIS A 104 -19.73 19.66 7.96
CA HIS A 104 -19.95 18.83 9.13
C HIS A 104 -19.59 17.36 8.85
N LYS A 105 -20.04 16.83 7.72
CA LYS A 105 -19.66 15.47 7.25
C LYS A 105 -18.14 15.37 7.05
N GLU A 106 -17.51 16.39 6.43
CA GLU A 106 -16.05 16.41 6.25
C GLU A 106 -15.31 16.37 7.60
N ARG A 107 -15.79 17.07 8.61
CA ARG A 107 -15.18 17.06 9.95
C ARG A 107 -15.35 15.70 10.66
N ALA A 108 -16.51 15.06 10.52
CA ALA A 108 -16.72 13.70 11.00
C ALA A 108 -15.73 12.73 10.29
N VAL A 109 -15.61 12.81 8.96
CA VAL A 109 -14.64 12.01 8.20
C VAL A 109 -13.20 12.22 8.68
N TRP A 110 -12.80 13.45 9.04
CA TRP A 110 -11.47 13.71 9.61
C TRP A 110 -11.29 13.06 10.99
N LYS A 111 -12.33 13.16 11.85
CA LYS A 111 -12.33 12.52 13.19
C LYS A 111 -12.09 11.02 13.04
N TYR A 112 -12.92 10.34 12.29
CA TYR A 112 -12.86 8.88 12.17
C TYR A 112 -11.64 8.38 11.38
N LYS A 113 -11.16 9.11 10.37
CA LYS A 113 -9.88 8.80 9.71
C LYS A 113 -8.67 8.91 10.65
N SER A 114 -8.79 9.63 11.75
CA SER A 114 -7.73 9.71 12.75
C SER A 114 -7.59 8.43 13.59
N LEU A 115 -8.67 7.65 13.78
CA LEU A 115 -8.65 6.43 14.61
C LEU A 115 -7.62 5.40 14.08
N PRO A 116 -7.67 4.93 12.84
CA PRO A 116 -6.68 3.96 12.34
C PRO A 116 -5.27 4.54 12.30
N LEU A 117 -5.10 5.84 12.12
CA LEU A 117 -3.79 6.47 12.19
C LEU A 117 -3.24 6.56 13.62
N LEU A 118 -4.09 6.61 14.64
CA LEU A 118 -3.74 6.46 16.05
C LEU A 118 -3.50 4.99 16.44
N GLY A 119 -3.79 4.04 15.55
CA GLY A 119 -3.65 2.62 15.78
C GLY A 119 -4.88 1.97 16.45
N LEU A 120 -6.05 2.61 16.35
CA LEU A 120 -7.34 2.08 16.81
C LEU A 120 -8.11 1.52 15.61
N ASP A 121 -9.10 0.68 15.90
CA ASP A 121 -10.06 0.20 14.90
C ASP A 121 -11.38 0.97 15.00
N MET A 122 -12.29 0.80 14.05
CA MET A 122 -13.64 1.36 14.13
C MET A 122 -14.46 0.70 15.24
N ASP A 123 -14.17 -0.55 15.58
CA ASP A 123 -14.78 -1.25 16.73
C ASP A 123 -14.42 -0.63 18.09
N ASP A 124 -13.40 0.23 18.16
CA ASP A 124 -13.05 0.99 19.37
C ASP A 124 -13.99 2.20 19.60
N GLU A 125 -14.77 2.55 18.60
CA GLU A 125 -15.78 3.60 18.68
C GLU A 125 -17.03 3.05 19.36
N THR A 126 -17.38 3.64 20.49
CA THR A 126 -18.55 3.23 21.28
C THR A 126 -19.59 4.35 21.45
N ASP A 127 -19.21 5.59 21.16
CA ASP A 127 -20.05 6.77 21.27
C ASP A 127 -19.53 7.88 20.35
N GLU A 128 -20.38 8.31 19.41
CA GLU A 128 -20.09 9.41 18.49
C GLU A 128 -19.70 10.73 19.19
N LEU A 129 -20.15 10.93 20.40
CA LEU A 129 -19.85 12.13 21.19
C LEU A 129 -18.45 12.07 21.85
N THR A 130 -17.83 10.89 21.92
CA THR A 130 -16.48 10.75 22.47
C THR A 130 -15.51 11.67 21.74
N PRO A 131 -14.79 12.56 22.43
CA PRO A 131 -13.85 13.47 21.80
C PRO A 131 -12.62 12.72 21.27
N LEU A 132 -11.98 13.27 20.25
CA LEU A 132 -10.80 12.66 19.62
C LEU A 132 -9.62 12.58 20.60
N SER A 133 -9.53 13.51 21.56
CA SER A 133 -8.56 13.52 22.67
C SER A 133 -8.65 12.27 23.56
N GLU A 134 -9.84 11.75 23.78
CA GLU A 134 -10.02 10.52 24.56
C GLU A 134 -9.56 9.29 23.75
N TYR A 135 -9.90 9.20 22.46
CA TYR A 135 -9.37 8.15 21.60
C TYR A 135 -7.83 8.21 21.52
N ALA A 136 -7.27 9.41 21.42
CA ALA A 136 -5.82 9.58 21.45
C ALA A 136 -5.21 9.13 22.79
N ALA A 137 -5.86 9.40 23.93
CA ALA A 137 -5.41 8.93 25.23
C ALA A 137 -5.41 7.39 25.31
N ARG A 138 -6.50 6.74 24.88
CA ARG A 138 -6.60 5.27 24.80
C ARG A 138 -5.50 4.68 23.89
N ALA A 139 -5.25 5.32 22.74
CA ALA A 139 -4.19 4.89 21.80
C ALA A 139 -2.79 4.98 22.44
N ILE A 140 -2.49 6.07 23.15
CA ILE A 140 -1.20 6.26 23.82
C ILE A 140 -1.06 5.30 25.02
N GLU A 141 -2.12 5.05 25.78
CA GLU A 141 -2.11 4.07 26.86
C GLU A 141 -1.82 2.65 26.32
N ARG A 142 -2.50 2.24 25.25
CA ARG A 142 -2.24 0.97 24.58
C ARG A 142 -0.79 0.90 24.10
N ALA A 143 -0.30 1.94 23.40
CA ALA A 143 1.07 2.00 22.90
C ALA A 143 2.12 1.91 24.02
N ASN A 144 1.78 2.36 25.23
CA ASN A 144 2.67 2.28 26.38
C ASN A 144 2.71 0.89 27.03
N ASN A 145 1.59 0.19 27.11
CA ASN A 145 1.39 -0.99 27.95
C ASN A 145 1.04 -2.26 27.18
N GLY A 146 0.61 -2.12 25.94
CA GLY A 146 0.10 -3.21 25.10
C GLY A 146 0.95 -3.55 23.89
N LYS A 147 0.38 -4.43 23.08
CA LYS A 147 0.83 -4.73 21.71
C LYS A 147 -0.03 -3.97 20.69
N PRO A 148 0.44 -3.80 19.45
CA PRO A 148 -0.41 -3.34 18.35
C PRO A 148 -1.66 -4.22 18.22
N LYS A 149 -2.72 -3.67 17.63
CA LYS A 149 -3.91 -4.45 17.29
C LYS A 149 -3.60 -5.55 16.29
N ASP A 150 -4.29 -6.68 16.40
CA ASP A 150 -4.17 -7.80 15.46
C ASP A 150 -4.82 -7.46 14.11
N ASN A 151 -5.89 -6.63 14.12
CA ASN A 151 -6.53 -6.13 12.91
C ASN A 151 -5.55 -5.25 12.11
N ILE A 152 -5.45 -5.50 10.82
CA ILE A 152 -4.49 -4.82 9.95
C ILE A 152 -5.14 -3.71 9.14
N MET A 153 -6.41 -3.88 8.77
CA MET A 153 -7.16 -2.95 7.93
C MET A 153 -8.58 -2.75 8.48
N CYS A 154 -9.09 -1.54 8.33
CA CYS A 154 -10.48 -1.21 8.67
C CYS A 154 -11.16 -0.43 7.54
N VAL A 155 -12.48 -0.39 7.58
CA VAL A 155 -13.32 0.48 6.76
C VAL A 155 -13.92 1.55 7.66
N ILE A 156 -13.85 2.80 7.22
CA ILE A 156 -14.37 3.96 7.93
C ILE A 156 -15.75 4.28 7.35
N ASP A 157 -16.80 4.05 8.10
CA ASP A 157 -18.19 4.17 7.68
C ASP A 157 -18.54 5.56 7.18
N GLU A 158 -18.16 6.61 7.90
CA GLU A 158 -18.43 8.00 7.51
C GLU A 158 -17.72 8.39 6.22
N ALA A 159 -16.60 7.75 5.92
CA ALA A 159 -15.87 7.97 4.66
C ALA A 159 -16.39 7.08 3.53
N CYS A 160 -17.01 5.94 3.83
CA CYS A 160 -17.62 5.06 2.84
C CYS A 160 -18.76 5.78 2.13
N SER A 161 -18.85 5.61 0.81
CA SER A 161 -19.90 6.23 0.00
C SER A 161 -21.08 5.30 -0.24
N ALA A 162 -21.07 4.09 0.31
CA ALA A 162 -22.07 3.08 0.03
C ALA A 162 -22.32 2.96 -1.49
N CYS A 163 -21.24 2.74 -2.26
CA CYS A 163 -21.30 2.72 -3.73
C CYS A 163 -22.41 1.77 -4.20
N VAL A 164 -23.23 2.24 -5.13
CA VAL A 164 -24.42 1.49 -5.57
C VAL A 164 -24.00 0.18 -6.24
N GLN A 165 -24.67 -0.91 -5.93
CA GLN A 165 -24.45 -2.24 -6.55
C GLN A 165 -25.07 -2.37 -7.96
N ILE A 166 -25.33 -1.26 -8.61
CA ILE A 166 -25.87 -1.20 -9.97
C ILE A 166 -24.69 -1.25 -10.93
N ASN A 167 -24.49 -2.38 -11.59
CA ASN A 167 -23.36 -2.55 -12.51
C ASN A 167 -23.57 -1.85 -13.86
N TYR A 168 -24.83 -1.65 -14.29
CA TYR A 168 -25.12 -1.00 -15.57
C TYR A 168 -26.28 -0.02 -15.41
N GLU A 169 -26.10 1.18 -15.98
CA GLU A 169 -27.10 2.25 -15.96
C GLU A 169 -27.22 2.88 -17.34
N ILE A 170 -28.44 3.28 -17.72
CA ILE A 170 -28.69 3.99 -18.98
C ILE A 170 -28.67 5.48 -18.73
N THR A 171 -27.74 6.16 -19.39
CA THR A 171 -27.54 7.60 -19.23
C THR A 171 -28.46 8.40 -20.15
N ASP A 172 -28.52 9.72 -19.93
CA ASP A 172 -29.25 10.67 -20.78
C ASP A 172 -28.78 10.73 -22.24
N LEU A 173 -27.65 10.10 -22.57
CA LEU A 173 -27.16 9.92 -23.94
C LEU A 173 -28.07 8.97 -24.75
N CYS A 174 -29.01 8.25 -24.12
CA CYS A 174 -29.94 7.40 -24.80
C CYS A 174 -30.78 8.18 -25.82
N ARG A 175 -30.72 7.76 -27.09
CA ARG A 175 -31.37 8.43 -28.20
C ARG A 175 -32.79 7.91 -28.47
N GLY A 176 -33.27 6.96 -27.69
CA GLY A 176 -34.57 6.33 -27.96
C GLY A 176 -34.68 5.66 -29.35
N CYS A 177 -33.57 5.03 -29.79
CA CYS A 177 -33.41 4.50 -31.15
C CYS A 177 -34.47 3.44 -31.49
N THR A 178 -34.85 3.33 -32.76
CA THR A 178 -35.87 2.37 -33.25
C THR A 178 -35.39 0.91 -33.13
N ALA A 179 -34.06 0.68 -33.26
CA ALA A 179 -33.50 -0.68 -33.22
C ALA A 179 -33.65 -1.39 -31.88
N ARG A 180 -33.71 -0.64 -30.76
CA ARG A 180 -33.91 -1.20 -29.41
C ARG A 180 -33.00 -2.39 -29.08
N SER A 181 -31.76 -2.41 -29.62
CA SER A 181 -30.85 -3.53 -29.46
C SER A 181 -30.55 -3.88 -27.99
N CYS A 182 -30.55 -2.90 -27.09
CA CYS A 182 -30.39 -3.12 -25.66
C CYS A 182 -31.56 -3.91 -25.05
N GLN A 183 -32.78 -3.65 -25.49
CA GLN A 183 -33.99 -4.32 -25.01
C GLN A 183 -34.13 -5.73 -25.60
N TYR A 184 -33.99 -5.88 -26.91
CA TYR A 184 -34.18 -7.17 -27.58
C TYR A 184 -33.05 -8.18 -27.29
N ASN A 185 -31.85 -7.72 -26.98
CA ASN A 185 -30.76 -8.61 -26.60
C ASN A 185 -30.67 -8.87 -25.07
N CYS A 186 -31.59 -8.32 -24.26
CA CYS A 186 -31.59 -8.57 -22.83
C CYS A 186 -32.16 -9.97 -22.53
N PRO A 187 -31.37 -10.93 -22.01
CA PRO A 187 -31.83 -12.31 -21.79
C PRO A 187 -32.88 -12.43 -20.68
N LYS A 188 -32.97 -11.41 -19.81
CA LYS A 188 -33.94 -11.35 -18.69
C LYS A 188 -35.07 -10.36 -18.93
N GLY A 189 -35.10 -9.67 -20.07
CA GLY A 189 -36.10 -8.65 -20.35
C GLY A 189 -36.05 -7.44 -19.43
N ALA A 190 -34.93 -7.22 -18.70
CA ALA A 190 -34.77 -6.15 -17.72
C ALA A 190 -34.65 -4.74 -18.33
N VAL A 191 -34.52 -4.59 -19.65
CA VAL A 191 -34.44 -3.29 -20.29
C VAL A 191 -35.80 -2.89 -20.84
N HIS A 192 -36.36 -1.80 -20.33
CA HIS A 192 -37.64 -1.24 -20.70
C HIS A 192 -37.49 0.10 -21.39
N VAL A 193 -38.60 0.64 -21.90
CA VAL A 193 -38.63 1.92 -22.60
C VAL A 193 -39.79 2.76 -22.08
N HIS A 194 -39.50 4.00 -21.72
CA HIS A 194 -40.53 4.96 -21.34
C HIS A 194 -41.41 5.31 -22.54
N ALA A 195 -42.71 5.26 -22.34
CA ALA A 195 -43.68 5.51 -23.40
C ALA A 195 -43.67 6.97 -23.89
N ASP A 196 -43.41 7.90 -23.00
CA ASP A 196 -43.44 9.34 -23.24
C ASP A 196 -42.12 9.87 -23.84
N THR A 197 -40.95 9.43 -23.31
CA THR A 197 -39.64 9.93 -23.76
C THR A 197 -38.99 9.04 -24.82
N GLY A 198 -39.46 7.81 -24.95
CA GLY A 198 -38.82 6.80 -25.80
C GLY A 198 -37.44 6.33 -25.32
N LYS A 199 -36.94 6.87 -24.21
CA LYS A 199 -35.65 6.46 -23.63
C LYS A 199 -35.74 5.11 -22.91
N ALA A 200 -34.71 4.33 -22.99
CA ALA A 200 -34.62 3.06 -22.28
C ALA A 200 -34.22 3.27 -20.81
N TRP A 201 -34.59 2.32 -19.95
CA TRP A 201 -34.15 2.22 -18.55
C TRP A 201 -33.98 0.75 -18.17
N ILE A 202 -33.25 0.47 -17.12
CA ILE A 202 -32.98 -0.89 -16.63
C ILE A 202 -33.74 -1.11 -15.33
N ASP A 203 -34.50 -2.20 -15.29
CA ASP A 203 -35.07 -2.74 -14.05
C ASP A 203 -33.96 -3.51 -13.32
N HIS A 204 -33.45 -2.93 -12.23
CA HIS A 204 -32.33 -3.49 -11.47
C HIS A 204 -32.71 -4.73 -10.67
N ASP A 205 -33.96 -4.94 -10.34
CA ASP A 205 -34.44 -6.13 -9.63
C ASP A 205 -34.41 -7.39 -10.53
N THR A 206 -34.62 -7.19 -11.81
CA THR A 206 -34.61 -8.26 -12.82
C THR A 206 -33.24 -8.40 -13.50
N CYS A 207 -32.40 -7.38 -13.44
CA CYS A 207 -31.14 -7.32 -14.14
C CYS A 207 -30.08 -8.24 -13.51
N ILE A 208 -29.48 -9.13 -14.32
CA ILE A 208 -28.38 -10.02 -13.91
C ILE A 208 -26.98 -9.46 -14.22
N SER A 209 -26.87 -8.20 -14.55
CA SER A 209 -25.59 -7.51 -14.81
C SER A 209 -24.68 -8.18 -15.85
N CYS A 210 -25.23 -8.81 -16.88
CA CYS A 210 -24.46 -9.54 -17.90
C CYS A 210 -23.74 -8.65 -18.92
N GLY A 211 -24.04 -7.35 -19.00
CA GLY A 211 -23.42 -6.38 -19.88
C GLY A 211 -23.75 -6.47 -21.37
N ILE A 212 -24.67 -7.33 -21.80
CA ILE A 212 -25.06 -7.47 -23.22
C ILE A 212 -25.66 -6.17 -23.75
N CYS A 213 -26.54 -5.51 -22.97
CA CYS A 213 -27.11 -4.23 -23.34
C CYS A 213 -26.06 -3.13 -23.56
N HIS A 214 -25.03 -3.09 -22.71
CA HIS A 214 -23.90 -2.16 -22.85
C HIS A 214 -23.15 -2.39 -24.17
N LYS A 215 -22.85 -3.65 -24.51
CA LYS A 215 -22.15 -4.00 -25.76
C LYS A 215 -23.01 -3.76 -27.00
N SER A 216 -24.35 -3.88 -26.86
CA SER A 216 -25.30 -3.77 -27.99
C SER A 216 -25.66 -2.32 -28.31
N CYS A 217 -25.37 -1.36 -27.44
CA CYS A 217 -25.76 0.04 -27.62
C CYS A 217 -24.81 0.76 -28.59
N PRO A 218 -25.24 1.16 -29.81
CA PRO A 218 -24.38 1.84 -30.77
C PRO A 218 -24.00 3.28 -30.33
N TYR A 219 -24.73 3.85 -29.38
CA TYR A 219 -24.45 5.19 -28.84
C TYR A 219 -23.63 5.18 -27.55
N HIS A 220 -23.26 3.99 -27.05
CA HIS A 220 -22.57 3.84 -25.76
C HIS A 220 -23.27 4.57 -24.60
N ALA A 221 -24.61 4.64 -24.66
CA ALA A 221 -25.42 5.31 -23.66
C ALA A 221 -25.61 4.49 -22.38
N ILE A 222 -25.16 3.24 -22.36
CA ILE A 222 -25.20 2.36 -21.20
C ILE A 222 -23.81 2.31 -20.59
N VAL A 223 -23.67 2.70 -19.33
CA VAL A 223 -22.39 2.74 -18.64
C VAL A 223 -22.27 1.63 -17.62
N TYR A 224 -21.05 1.15 -17.41
CA TYR A 224 -20.72 0.25 -16.34
C TYR A 224 -20.31 1.07 -15.11
N ILE A 225 -20.94 0.78 -13.97
CA ILE A 225 -20.70 1.45 -12.70
C ILE A 225 -20.05 0.43 -11.74
N PRO A 226 -18.73 0.47 -11.55
CA PRO A 226 -18.02 -0.43 -10.66
C PRO A 226 -18.26 -0.08 -9.18
N VAL A 227 -18.13 -1.08 -8.31
CA VAL A 227 -17.79 -0.88 -6.90
C VAL A 227 -16.27 -1.10 -6.75
N PRO A 228 -15.46 -0.02 -6.73
CA PRO A 228 -14.03 -0.15 -6.97
C PRO A 228 -13.28 -1.03 -5.96
N CYS A 229 -13.67 -1.00 -4.68
CA CYS A 229 -13.05 -1.82 -3.64
C CYS A 229 -13.37 -3.31 -3.81
N GLU A 230 -14.61 -3.66 -4.10
CA GLU A 230 -15.04 -5.05 -4.33
C GLU A 230 -14.36 -5.63 -5.59
N GLU A 231 -14.33 -4.86 -6.69
CA GLU A 231 -13.72 -5.32 -7.94
C GLU A 231 -12.20 -5.46 -7.87
N SER A 232 -11.55 -4.59 -7.11
CA SER A 232 -10.11 -4.66 -6.91
C SER A 232 -9.69 -5.85 -6.05
N CYS A 233 -10.62 -6.43 -5.27
CA CYS A 233 -10.32 -7.52 -4.36
C CYS A 233 -10.17 -8.86 -5.12
N PRO A 234 -8.97 -9.44 -5.17
CA PRO A 234 -8.72 -10.65 -5.95
C PRO A 234 -9.34 -11.91 -5.34
N VAL A 235 -9.72 -11.82 -4.07
CA VAL A 235 -10.26 -12.95 -3.29
C VAL A 235 -11.70 -12.71 -2.84
N LYS A 236 -12.33 -11.62 -3.28
CA LYS A 236 -13.73 -11.28 -2.93
C LYS A 236 -13.97 -11.25 -1.41
N ALA A 237 -13.03 -10.67 -0.68
CA ALA A 237 -13.11 -10.50 0.77
C ALA A 237 -13.85 -9.22 1.18
N ILE A 238 -14.34 -8.42 0.23
CA ILE A 238 -15.05 -7.18 0.49
C ILE A 238 -16.48 -7.34 -0.01
N SER A 239 -17.42 -7.00 0.84
CA SER A 239 -18.86 -7.02 0.56
C SER A 239 -19.59 -5.99 1.42
N LYS A 240 -20.80 -5.63 1.03
CA LYS A 240 -21.65 -4.73 1.80
C LYS A 240 -22.32 -5.46 2.94
N ASP A 241 -22.48 -4.73 4.04
CA ASP A 241 -23.36 -5.10 5.14
C ASP A 241 -24.84 -4.77 4.84
N GLU A 242 -25.73 -4.95 5.82
CA GLU A 242 -27.15 -4.64 5.74
C GLU A 242 -27.47 -3.14 5.56
N HIS A 243 -26.51 -2.27 5.88
CA HIS A 243 -26.60 -0.82 5.72
C HIS A 243 -25.97 -0.32 4.39
N GLY A 244 -25.44 -1.23 3.59
CA GLY A 244 -24.78 -0.91 2.33
C GLY A 244 -23.34 -0.40 2.50
N ILE A 245 -22.77 -0.48 3.71
CA ILE A 245 -21.40 -0.11 4.00
C ILE A 245 -20.47 -1.30 3.69
N GLU A 246 -19.31 -1.02 3.14
CA GLU A 246 -18.34 -2.05 2.82
C GLU A 246 -17.73 -2.63 4.11
N HIS A 247 -17.60 -3.95 4.13
CA HIS A 247 -16.96 -4.71 5.19
C HIS A 247 -15.87 -5.62 4.62
N ILE A 248 -14.78 -5.81 5.38
CA ILE A 248 -13.69 -6.72 5.02
C ILE A 248 -13.79 -7.99 5.85
N ASP A 249 -14.05 -9.12 5.19
CA ASP A 249 -14.00 -10.44 5.81
C ASP A 249 -12.53 -10.87 6.00
N GLU A 250 -12.04 -10.80 7.22
CA GLU A 250 -10.66 -11.12 7.56
C GLU A 250 -10.29 -12.59 7.29
N ASN A 251 -11.27 -13.50 7.38
CA ASN A 251 -11.05 -14.91 7.07
C ASN A 251 -10.74 -15.13 5.59
N LYS A 252 -11.20 -14.21 4.72
CA LYS A 252 -10.94 -14.23 3.28
C LYS A 252 -9.80 -13.29 2.87
N CYS A 253 -9.55 -12.24 3.65
CA CYS A 253 -8.57 -11.21 3.29
C CYS A 253 -7.15 -11.77 3.25
N ILE A 254 -6.39 -11.37 2.23
CA ILE A 254 -4.95 -11.69 2.08
C ILE A 254 -4.06 -10.46 2.31
N TYR A 255 -4.61 -9.40 2.85
CA TYR A 255 -3.93 -8.16 3.24
C TYR A 255 -3.12 -7.47 2.12
N CYS A 256 -3.47 -7.68 0.86
CA CYS A 256 -2.73 -7.15 -0.29
C CYS A 256 -2.84 -5.62 -0.51
N GLY A 257 -3.76 -4.93 0.18
CA GLY A 257 -3.95 -3.48 0.15
C GLY A 257 -4.54 -2.90 -1.15
N LYS A 258 -4.97 -3.71 -2.12
CA LYS A 258 -5.54 -3.22 -3.39
C LYS A 258 -6.78 -2.36 -3.19
N CYS A 259 -7.65 -2.74 -2.26
CA CYS A 259 -8.88 -2.02 -1.93
C CYS A 259 -8.62 -0.60 -1.41
N MET A 260 -7.54 -0.41 -0.62
CA MET A 260 -7.14 0.91 -0.13
C MET A 260 -6.82 1.88 -1.27
N ASN A 261 -6.12 1.38 -2.30
CA ASN A 261 -5.75 2.17 -3.47
C ASN A 261 -6.92 2.37 -4.44
N ALA A 262 -7.87 1.43 -4.47
CA ALA A 262 -9.01 1.47 -5.38
C ALA A 262 -10.16 2.35 -4.86
N CYS A 263 -10.34 2.49 -3.54
CA CYS A 263 -11.42 3.28 -2.97
C CYS A 263 -11.26 4.78 -3.27
N PRO A 264 -12.13 5.41 -4.07
CA PRO A 264 -11.98 6.82 -4.46
C PRO A 264 -12.31 7.79 -3.31
N PHE A 265 -12.89 7.29 -2.22
CA PHE A 265 -13.27 8.06 -1.03
C PHE A 265 -12.23 7.95 0.10
N GLY A 266 -11.28 7.02 -0.04
CA GLY A 266 -10.29 6.74 0.99
C GLY A 266 -10.95 6.32 2.30
N ALA A 267 -11.93 5.42 2.21
CA ALA A 267 -12.62 4.85 3.37
C ALA A 267 -11.85 3.67 3.97
N ILE A 268 -10.96 3.04 3.22
CA ILE A 268 -10.21 1.86 3.68
C ILE A 268 -8.81 2.28 4.11
N PHE A 269 -8.46 1.94 5.35
CA PHE A 269 -7.17 2.28 5.97
C PHE A 269 -6.47 1.05 6.51
N GLU A 270 -5.13 1.08 6.53
CA GLU A 270 -4.35 0.22 7.43
C GLU A 270 -4.32 0.84 8.82
N ILE A 271 -4.35 -0.01 9.85
CA ILE A 271 -4.15 0.40 11.23
C ILE A 271 -2.66 0.69 11.44
N SER A 272 -2.35 1.92 11.84
CA SER A 272 -0.98 2.41 11.97
C SER A 272 -0.34 1.94 13.27
N GLN A 273 0.96 1.66 13.21
CA GLN A 273 1.78 1.41 14.39
C GLN A 273 2.74 2.57 14.69
N THR A 274 2.48 3.74 14.09
CA THR A 274 3.32 4.93 14.23
C THR A 274 3.49 5.35 15.68
N PHE A 275 2.40 5.45 16.44
CA PHE A 275 2.47 5.90 17.82
C PHE A 275 3.03 4.85 18.78
N ASP A 276 2.87 3.57 18.45
CA ASP A 276 3.53 2.48 19.18
C ASP A 276 5.06 2.66 19.13
N VAL A 277 5.60 2.85 17.91
CA VAL A 277 7.04 3.06 17.71
C VAL A 277 7.52 4.37 18.34
N LEU A 278 6.80 5.47 18.12
CA LEU A 278 7.17 6.78 18.66
C LEU A 278 7.17 6.80 20.18
N GLN A 279 6.28 6.06 20.84
CA GLN A 279 6.27 5.95 22.30
C GLN A 279 7.48 5.17 22.83
N ARG A 280 7.94 4.11 22.13
CA ARG A 280 9.17 3.40 22.50
C ARG A 280 10.38 4.34 22.41
N ILE A 281 10.50 5.09 21.32
CA ILE A 281 11.55 6.10 21.15
C ILE A 281 11.47 7.17 22.26
N ARG A 282 10.28 7.66 22.61
CA ARG A 282 10.09 8.67 23.67
C ARG A 282 10.50 8.16 25.06
N LYS A 283 10.30 6.87 25.32
CA LYS A 283 10.72 6.22 26.58
C LYS A 283 12.22 5.97 26.65
N GLY A 284 12.97 6.24 25.59
CA GLY A 284 14.41 5.96 25.49
C GLY A 284 14.74 4.48 25.31
N GLU A 285 13.77 3.66 24.92
CA GLU A 285 14.02 2.27 24.56
C GLU A 285 14.87 2.20 23.29
N GLN A 286 15.73 1.19 23.18
CA GLN A 286 16.46 0.95 21.95
C GLN A 286 15.47 0.49 20.84
N VAL A 287 15.41 1.24 19.75
CA VAL A 287 14.56 0.95 18.60
C VAL A 287 15.41 0.86 17.36
N VAL A 288 15.45 -0.31 16.74
CA VAL A 288 16.25 -0.56 15.53
C VAL A 288 15.32 -0.68 14.32
N ALA A 289 15.63 0.08 13.26
CA ALA A 289 14.91 -0.02 12.00
C ALA A 289 15.54 -1.09 11.10
N ILE A 290 14.75 -2.04 10.61
CA ILE A 290 15.14 -2.91 9.51
C ILE A 290 14.45 -2.43 8.24
N VAL A 291 15.23 -1.99 7.25
CA VAL A 291 14.71 -1.22 6.12
C VAL A 291 14.73 -2.03 4.83
N ALA A 292 13.56 -2.14 4.19
CA ALA A 292 13.43 -2.87 2.93
C ALA A 292 14.18 -2.17 1.79
N PRO A 293 14.85 -2.92 0.86
CA PRO A 293 15.66 -2.33 -0.21
C PRO A 293 14.85 -1.51 -1.21
N SER A 294 13.52 -1.67 -1.24
CA SER A 294 12.62 -0.82 -2.06
C SER A 294 12.55 0.65 -1.60
N ILE A 295 13.25 1.02 -0.52
CA ILE A 295 13.43 2.42 -0.13
C ILE A 295 14.25 3.21 -1.14
N LEU A 296 15.09 2.51 -1.93
CA LEU A 296 15.84 3.11 -3.02
C LEU A 296 14.90 3.77 -4.03
N GLY A 297 15.11 5.05 -4.31
CA GLY A 297 14.24 5.83 -5.19
C GLY A 297 12.92 6.33 -4.56
N GLN A 298 12.70 6.10 -3.26
CA GLN A 298 11.55 6.67 -2.55
C GLN A 298 11.77 8.11 -2.12
N PHE A 299 13.01 8.56 -2.03
CA PHE A 299 13.40 9.90 -1.63
C PHE A 299 14.30 10.52 -2.71
N SER A 300 14.32 11.85 -2.79
CA SER A 300 15.11 12.60 -3.79
C SER A 300 16.56 12.84 -3.39
N THR A 301 17.02 12.19 -2.34
CA THR A 301 18.35 12.33 -1.76
C THR A 301 19.09 11.00 -1.74
N THR A 302 20.33 10.98 -1.27
CA THR A 302 21.11 9.74 -1.17
C THR A 302 20.56 8.85 -0.07
N ILE A 303 20.79 7.54 -0.20
CA ILE A 303 20.28 6.57 0.77
C ILE A 303 20.94 6.75 2.14
N GLU A 304 22.19 7.17 2.16
CA GLU A 304 22.95 7.44 3.37
C GLU A 304 22.34 8.61 4.15
N GLN A 305 21.87 9.66 3.46
CA GLN A 305 21.15 10.77 4.09
C GLN A 305 19.78 10.33 4.61
N VAL A 306 19.09 9.45 3.90
CA VAL A 306 17.83 8.86 4.38
C VAL A 306 18.06 8.10 5.68
N TYR A 307 19.13 7.29 5.77
CA TYR A 307 19.48 6.58 7.01
C TYR A 307 19.88 7.54 8.13
N GLY A 308 20.61 8.61 7.80
CA GLY A 308 20.88 9.70 8.76
C GLY A 308 19.61 10.32 9.33
N ALA A 309 18.57 10.48 8.49
CA ALA A 309 17.26 10.97 8.92
C ALA A 309 16.55 10.01 9.90
N PHE A 310 16.69 8.70 9.73
CA PHE A 310 16.16 7.74 10.71
C PHE A 310 16.77 7.92 12.09
N ARG A 311 18.09 8.20 12.17
CA ARG A 311 18.74 8.51 13.44
C ARG A 311 18.21 9.81 14.06
N GLN A 312 17.92 10.83 13.25
CA GLN A 312 17.29 12.06 13.75
C GLN A 312 15.84 11.84 14.23
N ILE A 313 15.09 10.87 13.65
CA ILE A 313 13.81 10.46 14.18
C ILE A 313 13.96 9.87 15.59
N GLY A 314 15.07 9.21 15.89
CA GLY A 314 15.37 8.60 17.18
C GLY A 314 15.58 7.08 17.13
N PHE A 315 15.74 6.50 15.93
CA PHE A 315 16.16 5.10 15.81
C PHE A 315 17.60 4.93 16.27
N THR A 316 17.83 3.89 17.07
CA THR A 316 19.16 3.56 17.61
C THR A 316 20.11 3.09 16.53
N ASP A 317 19.63 2.26 15.61
CA ASP A 317 20.40 1.76 14.47
C ASP A 317 19.49 1.44 13.29
N ILE A 318 20.12 1.30 12.12
CA ILE A 318 19.46 0.92 10.87
C ILE A 318 20.17 -0.31 10.31
N ILE A 319 19.42 -1.34 9.92
CA ILE A 319 19.94 -2.55 9.27
C ILE A 319 19.17 -2.72 7.95
N GLU A 320 19.89 -2.93 6.86
CA GLU A 320 19.26 -3.20 5.57
C GLU A 320 18.68 -4.63 5.54
N VAL A 321 17.40 -4.78 5.22
CA VAL A 321 16.77 -6.11 5.03
C VAL A 321 17.47 -6.92 3.92
N ALA A 322 18.22 -6.24 3.06
CA ALA A 322 19.10 -6.87 2.10
C ALA A 322 20.16 -7.81 2.73
N GLN A 323 20.55 -7.59 4.00
CA GLN A 323 21.42 -8.53 4.73
C GLN A 323 20.67 -9.83 5.05
N GLY A 324 19.43 -9.74 5.56
CA GLY A 324 18.58 -10.90 5.79
C GLY A 324 18.19 -11.63 4.51
N ALA A 325 18.14 -10.94 3.37
CA ALA A 325 17.86 -11.54 2.08
C ALA A 325 18.93 -12.57 1.67
N MET A 326 20.19 -12.39 2.05
CA MET A 326 21.25 -13.37 1.77
C MET A 326 20.99 -14.69 2.50
N SER A 327 20.62 -14.61 3.79
CA SER A 327 20.25 -15.82 4.55
C SER A 327 19.02 -16.53 3.95
N THR A 328 18.02 -15.75 3.47
CA THR A 328 16.88 -16.35 2.75
C THR A 328 17.36 -17.09 1.49
N VAL A 329 18.27 -16.52 0.71
CA VAL A 329 18.80 -17.16 -0.52
C VAL A 329 19.49 -18.48 -0.20
N GLU A 330 20.37 -18.49 0.79
CA GLU A 330 21.11 -19.69 1.19
C GLU A 330 20.16 -20.82 1.61
N HIS A 331 19.19 -20.52 2.48
CA HIS A 331 18.22 -21.52 2.94
C HIS A 331 17.28 -21.98 1.81
N GLU A 332 16.76 -21.05 0.97
CA GLU A 332 15.91 -21.44 -0.18
C GLU A 332 16.68 -22.27 -1.21
N ALA A 333 17.97 -22.00 -1.41
CA ALA A 333 18.81 -22.79 -2.32
C ALA A 333 18.97 -24.24 -1.83
N HIS A 334 19.27 -24.43 -0.54
CA HIS A 334 19.35 -25.76 0.08
C HIS A 334 18.00 -26.48 0.02
N GLU A 335 16.93 -25.82 0.45
CA GLU A 335 15.58 -26.39 0.44
C GLU A 335 15.14 -26.81 -0.98
N LEU A 336 15.50 -26.02 -2.01
CA LEU A 336 15.20 -26.37 -3.40
C LEU A 336 15.88 -27.68 -3.81
N ILE A 337 17.16 -27.87 -3.45
CA ILE A 337 17.89 -29.11 -3.75
C ILE A 337 17.19 -30.27 -3.06
N GLU A 338 16.95 -30.19 -1.75
CA GLU A 338 16.31 -31.25 -0.95
C GLU A 338 14.94 -31.64 -1.54
N LYS A 339 14.09 -30.68 -1.85
CA LYS A 339 12.78 -30.92 -2.45
C LYS A 339 12.84 -31.55 -3.83
N LEU A 340 13.83 -31.21 -4.65
CA LEU A 340 14.04 -31.86 -5.96
C LEU A 340 14.53 -33.30 -5.80
N GLU A 341 15.41 -33.57 -4.85
CA GLU A 341 15.88 -34.94 -4.51
C GLU A 341 14.74 -35.81 -3.98
N GLU A 342 13.80 -35.24 -3.23
CA GLU A 342 12.55 -35.88 -2.79
C GLU A 342 11.56 -36.13 -3.95
N GLY A 343 11.85 -35.66 -5.15
CA GLY A 343 11.03 -35.84 -6.35
C GLY A 343 9.92 -34.77 -6.52
N GLN A 344 10.00 -33.67 -5.80
CA GLN A 344 9.11 -32.54 -6.07
C GLN A 344 9.44 -31.91 -7.43
N LYS A 345 8.40 -31.49 -8.16
CA LYS A 345 8.57 -30.95 -9.52
C LYS A 345 8.98 -29.48 -9.57
N PHE A 346 8.66 -28.74 -8.51
CA PHE A 346 8.94 -27.30 -8.41
C PHE A 346 8.81 -26.82 -6.95
N MET A 347 9.31 -25.64 -6.67
CA MET A 347 9.15 -24.91 -5.41
C MET A 347 8.75 -23.46 -5.70
N THR A 348 8.03 -22.84 -4.77
CA THR A 348 7.73 -21.42 -4.80
C THR A 348 8.31 -20.74 -3.56
N THR A 349 8.68 -19.45 -3.70
CA THR A 349 9.26 -18.68 -2.60
C THR A 349 8.21 -18.29 -1.56
N SER A 350 8.62 -18.00 -0.31
CA SER A 350 7.74 -17.67 0.82
C SER A 350 7.81 -16.20 1.26
N CYS A 351 8.60 -15.36 0.60
CA CYS A 351 8.90 -13.99 1.07
C CYS A 351 7.70 -13.01 1.06
N CYS A 352 6.57 -13.34 0.39
CA CYS A 352 5.38 -12.50 0.28
C CYS A 352 4.26 -12.98 1.20
N PRO A 353 3.90 -12.26 2.30
CA PRO A 353 2.83 -12.68 3.21
C PRO A 353 1.47 -12.81 2.53
N SER A 354 1.12 -11.90 1.60
CA SER A 354 -0.14 -12.02 0.85
C SER A 354 -0.20 -13.28 -0.02
N TYR A 355 0.95 -13.76 -0.52
CA TYR A 355 1.02 -15.01 -1.26
C TYR A 355 0.81 -16.20 -0.34
N ILE A 356 1.45 -16.20 0.84
CA ILE A 356 1.28 -17.24 1.86
C ILE A 356 -0.18 -17.32 2.29
N GLU A 357 -0.83 -16.19 2.57
CA GLU A 357 -2.26 -16.13 2.89
C GLU A 357 -3.14 -16.64 1.73
N LEU A 358 -2.79 -16.32 0.48
CA LEU A 358 -3.49 -16.83 -0.69
C LEU A 358 -3.43 -18.36 -0.76
N VAL A 359 -2.25 -18.93 -0.56
CA VAL A 359 -2.07 -20.40 -0.57
C VAL A 359 -2.81 -21.04 0.59
N ASN A 360 -2.62 -20.52 1.81
CA ASN A 360 -3.23 -21.12 3.02
C ASN A 360 -4.76 -21.11 2.96
N LYS A 361 -5.39 -20.04 2.47
CA LYS A 361 -6.85 -19.85 2.49
C LYS A 361 -7.54 -20.42 1.24
N TYR A 362 -6.89 -20.41 0.07
CA TYR A 362 -7.55 -20.69 -1.20
C TYR A 362 -7.01 -21.88 -1.98
N ILE A 363 -5.75 -22.25 -1.76
CA ILE A 363 -5.11 -23.33 -2.52
C ILE A 363 -4.23 -24.19 -1.57
N PRO A 364 -4.81 -24.79 -0.51
CA PRO A 364 -4.04 -25.44 0.54
C PRO A 364 -3.19 -26.62 0.04
N ASP A 365 -3.58 -27.27 -1.06
CA ASP A 365 -2.82 -28.35 -1.68
C ASP A 365 -1.44 -27.91 -2.19
N MET A 366 -1.29 -26.60 -2.46
CA MET A 366 -0.04 -26.00 -2.91
C MET A 366 0.94 -25.71 -1.76
N LYS A 367 0.49 -25.78 -0.52
CA LYS A 367 1.32 -25.47 0.66
C LYS A 367 2.62 -26.26 0.72
N LYS A 368 2.60 -27.52 0.31
CA LYS A 368 3.79 -28.38 0.27
C LYS A 368 4.89 -27.91 -0.70
N TYR A 369 4.51 -27.11 -1.72
CA TYR A 369 5.44 -26.54 -2.70
C TYR A 369 5.98 -25.17 -2.30
N VAL A 370 5.41 -24.54 -1.28
CA VAL A 370 5.90 -23.27 -0.76
C VAL A 370 7.15 -23.53 0.08
N SER A 371 8.18 -22.70 -0.08
CA SER A 371 9.36 -22.73 0.77
C SER A 371 9.00 -22.54 2.23
N GLY A 372 9.59 -23.33 3.11
CA GLY A 372 9.51 -23.17 4.56
C GLY A 372 10.47 -22.13 5.12
N THR A 373 11.31 -21.55 4.27
CA THR A 373 12.35 -20.60 4.65
C THR A 373 11.75 -19.27 5.13
N GLY A 374 12.36 -18.68 6.16
CA GLY A 374 11.97 -17.38 6.69
C GLY A 374 12.12 -16.26 5.66
N SER A 375 11.28 -15.24 5.77
CA SER A 375 11.37 -14.07 4.88
C SER A 375 12.64 -13.25 5.15
N PRO A 376 13.10 -12.41 4.18
CA PRO A 376 14.19 -11.46 4.41
C PRO A 376 13.98 -10.55 5.64
N MET A 377 12.72 -10.20 5.95
CA MET A 377 12.37 -9.44 7.15
C MET A 377 12.69 -10.24 8.41
N TYR A 378 12.31 -11.49 8.44
CA TYR A 378 12.57 -12.39 9.57
C TYR A 378 14.07 -12.52 9.87
N TYR A 379 14.89 -12.83 8.86
CA TYR A 379 16.34 -12.95 9.06
C TYR A 379 17.00 -11.62 9.43
N ALA A 380 16.56 -10.51 8.84
CA ALA A 380 17.06 -9.19 9.24
C ALA A 380 16.68 -8.83 10.69
N ALA A 381 15.49 -9.24 11.14
CA ALA A 381 15.08 -9.07 12.53
C ALA A 381 15.94 -9.89 13.49
N ARG A 382 16.30 -11.12 13.11
CA ARG A 382 17.22 -11.95 13.89
C ARG A 382 18.61 -11.34 13.99
N ILE A 383 19.17 -10.88 12.87
CA ILE A 383 20.45 -10.15 12.85
C ILE A 383 20.39 -8.92 13.78
N ALA A 384 19.27 -8.19 13.74
CA ALA A 384 19.07 -7.05 14.60
C ALA A 384 19.00 -7.44 16.09
N LYS A 385 18.31 -8.52 16.44
CA LYS A 385 18.20 -9.02 17.83
C LYS A 385 19.50 -9.61 18.34
N GLU A 386 20.30 -10.25 17.50
CA GLU A 386 21.64 -10.72 17.88
C GLU A 386 22.56 -9.54 18.25
N LYS A 387 22.48 -8.44 17.49
CA LYS A 387 23.26 -7.24 17.75
C LYS A 387 22.71 -6.40 18.91
N TYR A 388 21.39 -6.38 19.08
CA TYR A 388 20.65 -5.59 20.08
C TYR A 388 19.56 -6.44 20.73
N PRO A 389 19.90 -7.30 21.72
CA PRO A 389 18.95 -8.29 22.29
C PRO A 389 17.69 -7.67 22.89
N ASP A 390 17.80 -6.49 23.50
CA ASP A 390 16.69 -5.82 24.19
C ASP A 390 15.95 -4.79 23.30
N ALA A 391 16.42 -4.58 22.07
CA ALA A 391 15.85 -3.57 21.19
C ALA A 391 14.50 -3.99 20.61
N LYS A 392 13.64 -3.01 20.38
CA LYS A 392 12.44 -3.15 19.57
C LYS A 392 12.78 -3.04 18.10
N ILE A 393 12.42 -4.04 17.32
CA ILE A 393 12.72 -4.11 15.90
C ILE A 393 11.54 -3.62 15.10
N VAL A 394 11.76 -2.63 14.23
CA VAL A 394 10.75 -2.01 13.39
C VAL A 394 11.07 -2.27 11.92
N PHE A 395 10.23 -3.04 11.25
CA PHE A 395 10.34 -3.16 9.80
C PHE A 395 9.81 -1.90 9.12
N VAL A 396 10.59 -1.36 8.19
CA VAL A 396 10.19 -0.21 7.36
C VAL A 396 10.17 -0.64 5.89
N GLY A 397 8.98 -0.62 5.30
CA GLY A 397 8.83 -1.10 3.93
C GLY A 397 7.51 -0.70 3.26
N PRO A 398 7.28 -1.15 2.02
CA PRO A 398 6.12 -0.74 1.22
C PRO A 398 4.86 -1.56 1.49
N CYS A 399 4.92 -2.62 2.29
CA CYS A 399 3.93 -3.69 2.28
C CYS A 399 3.11 -3.74 3.58
N VAL A 400 1.80 -3.53 3.47
CA VAL A 400 0.86 -3.64 4.59
C VAL A 400 0.74 -5.09 5.10
N ALA A 401 0.83 -6.08 4.21
CA ALA A 401 0.77 -7.49 4.60
C ALA A 401 1.92 -7.93 5.51
N LYS A 402 3.01 -7.16 5.61
CA LYS A 402 4.06 -7.44 6.60
C LYS A 402 3.57 -7.27 8.05
N LYS A 403 2.48 -6.50 8.26
CA LYS A 403 1.83 -6.44 9.58
C LYS A 403 1.23 -7.79 9.99
N SER A 404 0.68 -8.59 9.02
CA SER A 404 0.18 -9.94 9.33
C SER A 404 1.30 -10.92 9.64
N GLU A 405 2.44 -10.80 8.96
CA GLU A 405 3.61 -11.65 9.25
C GLU A 405 4.18 -11.37 10.65
N VAL A 406 4.16 -10.11 11.08
CA VAL A 406 4.60 -9.72 12.44
C VAL A 406 3.59 -10.15 13.51
N ALA A 407 2.29 -10.10 13.20
CA ALA A 407 1.22 -10.52 14.10
C ALA A 407 1.15 -12.05 14.27
N ASP A 408 1.76 -12.85 13.38
CA ASP A 408 1.78 -14.30 13.49
C ASP A 408 2.66 -14.75 14.67
N GLN A 409 2.02 -15.07 15.77
CA GLN A 409 2.67 -15.52 17.02
C GLN A 409 3.45 -16.84 16.88
N LYS A 410 3.29 -17.57 15.78
CA LYS A 410 4.03 -18.80 15.51
C LYS A 410 5.46 -18.54 15.03
N ILE A 411 5.75 -17.31 14.61
CA ILE A 411 7.07 -16.91 14.10
C ILE A 411 7.82 -16.15 15.21
N GLU A 412 8.51 -16.89 16.06
CA GLU A 412 9.36 -16.32 17.10
C GLU A 412 10.58 -15.60 16.49
N GLY A 413 10.97 -14.48 17.09
CA GLY A 413 12.17 -13.75 16.66
C GLY A 413 11.97 -12.78 15.49
N ASN A 414 10.73 -12.57 15.03
CA ASN A 414 10.39 -11.59 14.00
C ASN A 414 10.49 -10.12 14.50
N ALA A 415 10.24 -9.15 13.61
CA ALA A 415 10.11 -7.75 13.97
C ALA A 415 8.95 -7.52 14.98
N ASP A 416 9.03 -6.46 15.76
CA ASP A 416 8.00 -6.09 16.74
C ASP A 416 6.93 -5.18 16.12
N TYR A 417 7.32 -4.34 15.14
CA TYR A 417 6.45 -3.35 14.50
C TYR A 417 6.73 -3.23 13.00
N VAL A 418 5.75 -2.70 12.28
CA VAL A 418 5.83 -2.40 10.85
C VAL A 418 5.41 -0.97 10.58
N LEU A 419 6.26 -0.20 9.91
CA LEU A 419 5.94 1.13 9.38
C LEU A 419 6.06 1.15 7.86
N THR A 420 5.12 1.82 7.21
CA THR A 420 5.18 2.09 5.78
C THR A 420 6.05 3.31 5.49
N TYR A 421 6.54 3.44 4.26
CA TYR A 421 7.29 4.64 3.84
C TYR A 421 6.47 5.92 3.97
N SER A 422 5.14 5.83 3.82
CA SER A 422 4.24 6.96 4.01
C SER A 422 4.22 7.44 5.46
N GLU A 423 4.21 6.49 6.41
CA GLU A 423 4.29 6.79 7.85
C GLU A 423 5.64 7.42 8.22
N ILE A 424 6.75 6.86 7.75
CA ILE A 424 8.09 7.42 7.97
C ILE A 424 8.19 8.85 7.43
N ARG A 425 7.67 9.12 6.23
CA ARG A 425 7.67 10.49 5.68
C ARG A 425 6.86 11.46 6.51
N ALA A 426 5.71 11.02 7.01
CA ALA A 426 4.89 11.86 7.87
C ALA A 426 5.61 12.18 9.19
N ILE A 427 6.34 11.22 9.76
CA ILE A 427 7.19 11.44 10.94
C ILE A 427 8.32 12.42 10.64
N MET A 428 9.07 12.22 9.54
CA MET A 428 10.14 13.12 9.13
C MET A 428 9.63 14.55 8.98
N LYS A 429 8.51 14.73 8.26
CA LYS A 429 7.90 16.03 8.04
C LYS A 429 7.42 16.68 9.33
N ALA A 430 6.82 15.91 10.24
CA ALA A 430 6.33 16.43 11.53
C ALA A 430 7.47 16.81 12.48
N LYS A 431 8.62 16.15 12.35
CA LYS A 431 9.82 16.46 13.15
C LYS A 431 10.74 17.51 12.48
N ASP A 432 10.33 18.05 11.34
CA ASP A 432 11.08 19.05 10.56
C ASP A 432 12.48 18.54 10.16
N VAL A 433 12.59 17.26 9.80
CA VAL A 433 13.85 16.63 9.34
C VAL A 433 14.14 17.08 7.92
N GLU A 434 15.27 17.76 7.73
CA GLU A 434 15.79 18.16 6.40
C GLU A 434 16.76 17.10 5.91
N LEU A 435 16.36 16.34 4.87
CA LEU A 435 17.11 15.19 4.38
C LEU A 435 18.53 15.56 3.91
N GLU A 436 18.67 16.68 3.22
CA GLU A 436 19.96 17.16 2.70
C GLU A 436 20.93 17.57 3.81
N ALA A 437 20.41 17.95 4.98
CA ALA A 437 21.21 18.28 6.15
C ALA A 437 21.54 17.07 7.02
N CYS A 438 20.99 15.88 6.72
CA CYS A 438 21.26 14.69 7.51
C CYS A 438 22.68 14.18 7.28
N PRO A 439 23.39 13.75 8.34
CA PRO A 439 24.69 13.10 8.19
C PRO A 439 24.53 11.79 7.42
N ASN A 440 25.56 11.44 6.63
CA ASN A 440 25.58 10.16 5.93
C ASN A 440 25.75 9.00 6.93
N ASP A 441 24.92 7.98 6.78
CA ASP A 441 25.02 6.73 7.52
C ASP A 441 25.28 5.59 6.52
N ASN A 442 26.48 5.08 6.49
CA ASN A 442 26.89 4.04 5.53
C ASN A 442 26.42 2.67 6.00
N GLN A 443 25.66 2.01 5.15
CA GLN A 443 25.23 0.62 5.31
C GLN A 443 25.80 -0.24 4.18
N THR A 444 26.19 -1.47 4.50
CA THR A 444 27.03 -2.32 3.63
C THR A 444 26.34 -3.61 3.17
N ALA A 445 25.05 -3.59 2.84
CA ALA A 445 24.44 -4.76 2.25
C ALA A 445 24.91 -5.02 0.82
N SER A 446 24.98 -6.28 0.43
CA SER A 446 25.40 -6.70 -0.90
C SER A 446 24.48 -6.17 -2.00
N THR A 447 25.00 -5.99 -3.21
CA THR A 447 24.20 -5.62 -4.37
C THR A 447 23.11 -6.68 -4.70
N PHE A 448 23.38 -7.94 -4.44
CA PHE A 448 22.41 -9.03 -4.62
C PHE A 448 21.22 -8.88 -3.67
N GLY A 449 21.47 -8.67 -2.38
CA GLY A 449 20.41 -8.42 -1.41
C GLY A 449 19.56 -7.20 -1.77
N LYS A 450 20.17 -6.13 -2.29
CA LYS A 450 19.45 -4.93 -2.75
C LYS A 450 18.56 -5.19 -3.98
N ARG A 451 18.94 -6.12 -4.87
CA ARG A 451 18.14 -6.51 -6.05
C ARG A 451 16.92 -7.37 -5.73
N PHE A 452 16.81 -7.89 -4.50
CA PHE A 452 15.64 -8.66 -4.05
C PHE A 452 14.30 -7.93 -4.23
N ALA A 453 14.31 -6.61 -4.20
CA ALA A 453 13.12 -5.78 -4.45
C ALA A 453 12.61 -5.82 -5.89
N ASN A 454 13.39 -6.35 -6.84
CA ASN A 454 12.99 -6.44 -8.24
C ASN A 454 12.14 -7.69 -8.50
N SER A 455 11.23 -7.61 -9.49
CA SER A 455 10.46 -8.79 -9.92
C SER A 455 11.40 -9.92 -10.38
N GLY A 456 11.26 -11.10 -9.76
CA GLY A 456 12.12 -12.26 -10.01
C GLY A 456 13.50 -12.15 -9.35
N GLY A 457 13.76 -11.14 -8.52
CA GLY A 457 15.04 -10.95 -7.84
C GLY A 457 15.40 -12.10 -6.90
N VAL A 458 14.42 -12.65 -6.17
CA VAL A 458 14.59 -13.81 -5.29
C VAL A 458 15.08 -15.02 -6.09
N THR A 459 14.34 -15.40 -7.13
CA THR A 459 14.69 -16.56 -7.96
C THR A 459 16.05 -16.40 -8.63
N ALA A 460 16.37 -15.19 -9.11
CA ALA A 460 17.66 -14.91 -9.71
C ALA A 460 18.81 -15.08 -8.70
N ALA A 461 18.62 -14.62 -7.47
CA ALA A 461 19.61 -14.74 -6.41
C ALA A 461 19.82 -16.20 -5.96
N VAL A 462 18.72 -16.98 -5.82
CA VAL A 462 18.79 -18.42 -5.50
C VAL A 462 19.54 -19.20 -6.59
N LEU A 463 19.23 -18.97 -7.87
CA LEU A 463 19.91 -19.66 -8.98
C LEU A 463 21.39 -19.26 -9.08
N GLU A 464 21.75 -18.03 -8.74
CA GLU A 464 23.14 -17.60 -8.72
C GLU A 464 23.92 -18.24 -7.58
N SER A 465 23.32 -18.30 -6.38
CA SER A 465 23.90 -19.02 -5.23
C SER A 465 24.13 -20.50 -5.53
N LEU A 466 23.21 -21.16 -6.23
CA LEU A 466 23.36 -22.54 -6.65
C LEU A 466 24.53 -22.72 -7.64
N LYS A 467 24.75 -21.78 -8.55
CA LYS A 467 25.91 -21.81 -9.47
C LYS A 467 27.23 -21.63 -8.75
N GLU A 468 27.28 -20.73 -7.77
CA GLU A 468 28.47 -20.49 -6.93
C GLU A 468 28.83 -21.72 -6.09
N SER A 469 27.86 -22.57 -5.77
CA SER A 469 28.03 -23.81 -5.00
C SER A 469 28.31 -25.05 -5.86
N ASP A 470 28.63 -24.88 -7.15
CA ASP A 470 28.80 -25.98 -8.14
C ASP A 470 27.56 -26.91 -8.34
N ASN A 471 26.41 -26.50 -7.81
CA ASN A 471 25.14 -27.17 -7.95
C ASN A 471 24.32 -26.56 -9.09
N CYS A 472 24.75 -26.75 -10.33
CA CYS A 472 24.02 -26.22 -11.50
C CYS A 472 22.72 -26.98 -11.73
N ILE A 473 21.58 -26.35 -11.39
CA ILE A 473 20.25 -26.85 -11.73
C ILE A 473 19.74 -26.10 -12.96
N ASP A 474 19.37 -26.84 -14.00
CA ASP A 474 18.67 -26.28 -15.17
C ASP A 474 17.19 -26.08 -14.82
N ALA A 475 16.89 -25.01 -14.10
CA ALA A 475 15.55 -24.71 -13.61
C ALA A 475 14.79 -23.80 -14.57
N LYS A 476 13.62 -24.23 -15.01
CA LYS A 476 12.68 -23.38 -15.75
C LYS A 476 11.99 -22.40 -14.79
N VAL A 477 12.30 -21.12 -14.95
CA VAL A 477 11.74 -20.06 -14.10
C VAL A 477 10.37 -19.62 -14.62
N CYS A 478 9.34 -19.74 -13.77
CA CYS A 478 8.03 -19.13 -13.98
C CYS A 478 7.90 -17.86 -13.12
N ARG A 479 7.58 -16.73 -13.74
CA ARG A 479 7.33 -15.46 -13.04
C ARG A 479 5.84 -15.19 -13.00
N ALA A 480 5.31 -14.90 -11.81
CA ALA A 480 3.92 -14.52 -11.62
C ALA A 480 3.84 -13.25 -10.77
N ASN A 481 3.36 -12.16 -11.37
CA ASN A 481 3.23 -10.85 -10.73
C ASN A 481 1.77 -10.56 -10.40
N GLY A 482 1.49 -10.43 -9.10
CA GLY A 482 0.13 -10.18 -8.62
C GLY A 482 -0.74 -11.44 -8.53
N SER A 483 -1.81 -11.33 -7.76
CA SER A 483 -2.67 -12.45 -7.36
C SER A 483 -3.32 -13.20 -8.52
N GLN A 484 -3.62 -12.54 -9.64
CA GLN A 484 -4.26 -13.19 -10.79
C GLN A 484 -3.27 -14.09 -11.56
N GLU A 485 -2.03 -13.63 -11.73
CA GLU A 485 -1.00 -14.43 -12.38
C GLU A 485 -0.58 -15.59 -11.47
N CYS A 486 -0.47 -15.36 -10.16
CA CYS A 486 -0.21 -16.44 -9.20
C CYS A 486 -1.28 -17.52 -9.27
N LYS A 487 -2.58 -17.16 -9.28
CA LYS A 487 -3.67 -18.13 -9.41
C LYS A 487 -3.68 -18.90 -10.73
N LYS A 488 -3.13 -18.33 -11.80
CA LYS A 488 -3.01 -19.02 -13.10
C LYS A 488 -1.78 -19.90 -13.19
N ALA A 489 -0.72 -19.55 -12.46
CA ALA A 489 0.53 -20.30 -12.45
C ALA A 489 0.47 -21.52 -11.55
N LEU A 490 -0.34 -21.47 -10.49
CA LEU A 490 -0.64 -22.56 -9.55
C LEU A 490 -1.76 -23.45 -10.06
#